data_8a2b194cb8167e95cbb4aae496a95de6
#
_entry.id   8a2b194cb8167e95cbb4aae496a95de6
#
_cell.length_a   1.000
_cell.length_b   1.000
_cell.length_c   1.000
_cell.angle_alpha   90.00
_cell.angle_beta   90.00
_cell.angle_gamma   90.00
#
_symmetry.space_group_name_H-M   'P 1'
#
loop_
_entity.id
_entity.type
_entity.pdbx_description
1 polymer ?
#
loop_
_entity_poly.entity_id
_entity_poly.type
_entity_poly.pdbx_seq_one_letter_code
_entity_poly.pdbx_strand_id
1 'polypeptide(L)'
;MAKPISGLLATALAALGLAAPAQAQTAAPTAVIFENVRVFDGAELTAPMNVLVEGNRIATISAEPIQASDTATRIAGEGRTLMPGLIDAHWHTFMVRPTMAVASTAPMTLITLMAGAEAEATLLRGFTSVRDLGSPSFGLKMAIDRDVVVGPRIWPSGAMISQSGGHGDFRMLHEVPATPDRLSYPERMGMSAIADSPDEVRKRTREQLLQGASQIKLTVGGGVSSPYGPIDTVQLSVPEIRAAVEAASSWGTYVTVHAYTPEAIRSAIEGGAKVIDHGQLADEATAKLMAETGTWWSLQPFLADEMANAQPDAAGRAQAAEVRAGTDNAYRLAKKFGVKVAFGTDILFDGARAARQGAQLQTMTRWYTPAEVLKMATADNAALLALSDRRNPYPGKLGVVEVGALADLLLVDGDPTADISLLSDPAKNLLVIMKDGRIFKNSLK
;
A
#
# COMPACT_ATOMS: atom_id res chain seq x y z
N MET A 1 56.47 33.39 55.17
CA MET A 1 56.60 34.38 54.08
C MET A 1 56.48 33.61 52.77
N ALA A 2 55.37 33.65 52.14
CA ALA A 2 55.16 33.07 50.81
C ALA A 2 54.27 34.06 50.00
N LYS A 3 54.79 34.55 48.86
CA LYS A 3 54.12 35.47 47.95
C LYS A 3 53.15 34.72 47.05
N PRO A 4 52.02 35.30 46.71
CA PRO A 4 51.11 34.72 45.70
C PRO A 4 51.55 35.13 44.30
N ILE A 5 51.52 34.18 43.38
CA ILE A 5 51.71 34.38 41.92
C ILE A 5 50.33 34.52 41.31
N SER A 6 50.03 35.73 40.82
CA SER A 6 48.81 36.00 40.06
C SER A 6 49.08 35.68 38.57
N GLY A 7 48.44 34.64 38.05
CA GLY A 7 48.44 34.35 36.63
C GLY A 7 47.14 34.84 35.97
N LEU A 8 47.26 35.84 35.07
CA LEU A 8 46.17 36.26 34.22
C LEU A 8 45.95 35.21 33.11
N LEU A 9 44.79 34.56 33.13
CA LEU A 9 44.28 33.82 31.96
C LEU A 9 43.52 34.80 31.04
N ALA A 10 44.08 35.10 29.91
CA ALA A 10 43.41 35.82 28.83
C ALA A 10 42.53 34.79 28.04
N THR A 11 41.21 34.87 28.18
CA THR A 11 40.26 34.10 27.42
C THR A 11 40.09 34.77 26.04
N ALA A 12 40.61 34.14 25.00
CA ALA A 12 40.29 34.50 23.60
C ALA A 12 38.92 33.96 23.22
N LEU A 13 37.90 34.82 23.14
CA LEU A 13 36.61 34.49 22.49
C LEU A 13 36.85 34.43 20.98
N ALA A 14 36.85 33.22 20.41
CA ALA A 14 36.73 33.05 18.96
C ALA A 14 35.28 33.27 18.57
N ALA A 15 34.99 34.35 17.86
CA ALA A 15 33.69 34.60 17.25
C ALA A 15 33.48 33.60 16.09
N LEU A 16 32.75 32.52 16.35
CA LEU A 16 32.17 31.68 15.28
C LEU A 16 31.11 32.49 14.55
N GLY A 17 31.46 33.00 13.39
CA GLY A 17 30.50 33.58 12.45
C GLY A 17 29.52 32.50 12.01
N LEU A 18 28.29 32.58 12.49
CA LEU A 18 27.17 31.81 11.96
C LEU A 18 26.94 32.24 10.51
N ALA A 19 27.44 31.42 9.55
CA ALA A 19 27.03 31.56 8.16
C ALA A 19 25.52 31.33 8.10
N ALA A 20 24.75 32.34 7.64
CA ALA A 20 23.34 32.18 7.37
C ALA A 20 23.17 31.00 6.39
N PRO A 21 22.17 30.13 6.60
CA PRO A 21 21.91 29.06 5.65
C PRO A 21 21.60 29.71 4.30
N ALA A 22 22.35 29.30 3.26
CA ALA A 22 22.04 29.66 1.89
C ALA A 22 20.58 29.24 1.65
N GLN A 23 19.71 30.21 1.36
CA GLN A 23 18.36 29.91 0.89
C GLN A 23 18.51 29.08 -0.37
N ALA A 24 18.12 27.81 -0.29
CA ALA A 24 17.98 26.98 -1.48
C ALA A 24 17.05 27.75 -2.43
N GLN A 25 17.59 28.18 -3.55
CA GLN A 25 16.79 28.73 -4.65
C GLN A 25 15.82 27.63 -5.02
N THR A 26 14.53 27.81 -4.71
CA THR A 26 13.48 26.90 -5.17
C THR A 26 13.53 26.93 -6.68
N ALA A 27 14.00 25.83 -7.30
CA ALA A 27 13.91 25.68 -8.73
C ALA A 27 12.44 25.93 -9.13
N ALA A 28 12.24 26.68 -10.22
CA ALA A 28 10.89 26.92 -10.74
C ALA A 28 10.18 25.56 -10.89
N PRO A 29 8.89 25.45 -10.51
CA PRO A 29 8.18 24.19 -10.60
C PRO A 29 8.29 23.67 -12.04
N THR A 30 8.76 22.43 -12.18
CA THR A 30 8.85 21.76 -13.48
C THR A 30 7.44 21.63 -14.03
N ALA A 31 7.17 22.26 -15.18
CA ALA A 31 5.90 22.11 -15.87
C ALA A 31 6.01 20.97 -16.89
N VAL A 32 5.00 20.10 -16.92
CA VAL A 32 4.85 19.04 -17.93
C VAL A 32 3.46 19.18 -18.54
N ILE A 33 3.39 19.17 -19.86
CA ILE A 33 2.12 19.21 -20.58
C ILE A 33 1.96 17.95 -21.43
N PHE A 34 0.87 17.23 -21.21
CA PHE A 34 0.42 16.13 -22.06
C PHE A 34 -0.55 16.71 -23.09
N GLU A 35 -0.22 16.61 -24.36
CA GLU A 35 -1.00 17.18 -25.46
C GLU A 35 -1.76 16.07 -26.19
N ASN A 36 -3.03 16.33 -26.53
CA ASN A 36 -3.88 15.41 -27.30
C ASN A 36 -3.91 13.99 -26.69
N VAL A 37 -4.30 13.90 -25.41
CA VAL A 37 -4.50 12.64 -24.69
C VAL A 37 -5.98 12.40 -24.41
N ARG A 38 -6.48 11.18 -24.55
CA ARG A 38 -7.76 10.80 -23.93
C ARG A 38 -7.51 10.64 -22.43
N VAL A 39 -8.37 11.18 -21.61
CA VAL A 39 -8.18 11.16 -20.17
C VAL A 39 -9.17 10.16 -19.55
N PHE A 40 -8.64 9.13 -18.86
CA PHE A 40 -9.44 8.38 -17.90
C PHE A 40 -9.36 9.11 -16.58
N ASP A 41 -10.46 9.76 -16.18
CA ASP A 41 -10.47 10.65 -15.01
C ASP A 41 -10.54 9.92 -13.66
N GLY A 42 -10.69 8.60 -13.67
CA GLY A 42 -10.94 7.72 -12.51
C GLY A 42 -12.35 7.12 -12.52
N ALA A 43 -13.19 7.51 -13.49
CA ALA A 43 -14.51 6.97 -13.70
C ALA A 43 -14.80 6.71 -15.19
N GLU A 44 -14.54 7.69 -16.06
CA GLU A 44 -14.89 7.66 -17.48
C GLU A 44 -13.71 8.09 -18.35
N LEU A 45 -13.73 7.68 -19.62
CA LEU A 45 -12.76 8.07 -20.63
C LEU A 45 -13.31 9.28 -21.44
N THR A 46 -12.56 10.39 -21.46
CA THR A 46 -12.94 11.61 -22.19
C THR A 46 -12.56 11.56 -23.68
N ALA A 47 -13.06 12.53 -24.44
CA ALA A 47 -12.47 12.93 -25.72
C ALA A 47 -11.03 13.44 -25.50
N PRO A 48 -10.21 13.63 -26.58
CA PRO A 48 -8.87 14.16 -26.46
C PRO A 48 -8.81 15.53 -25.77
N MET A 49 -7.91 15.66 -24.81
CA MET A 49 -7.68 16.83 -23.97
C MET A 49 -6.19 17.15 -23.89
N ASN A 50 -5.87 18.31 -23.34
CA ASN A 50 -4.52 18.67 -22.91
C ASN A 50 -4.50 18.78 -21.39
N VAL A 51 -3.43 18.30 -20.76
CA VAL A 51 -3.28 18.25 -19.30
C VAL A 51 -1.95 18.89 -18.92
N LEU A 52 -2.00 19.98 -18.15
CA LEU A 52 -0.82 20.65 -17.59
C LEU A 52 -0.62 20.20 -16.15
N VAL A 53 0.59 19.79 -15.86
CA VAL A 53 1.09 19.53 -14.50
C VAL A 53 2.07 20.62 -14.13
N GLU A 54 1.91 21.21 -12.95
CA GLU A 54 2.84 22.18 -12.36
C GLU A 54 3.23 21.73 -10.96
N GLY A 55 4.52 21.57 -10.74
CA GLY A 55 5.02 20.96 -9.52
C GLY A 55 4.48 19.53 -9.38
N ASN A 56 3.78 19.23 -8.28
CA ASN A 56 3.23 17.89 -8.04
C ASN A 56 1.71 17.80 -8.25
N ARG A 57 1.09 18.79 -8.96
CA ARG A 57 -0.35 18.81 -9.14
C ARG A 57 -0.75 19.01 -10.60
N ILE A 58 -1.93 18.51 -10.94
CA ILE A 58 -2.60 18.80 -12.18
C ILE A 58 -3.14 20.24 -12.08
N ALA A 59 -2.60 21.13 -12.91
CA ALA A 59 -2.94 22.56 -12.88
C ALA A 59 -4.10 22.90 -13.79
N THR A 60 -4.16 22.30 -15.00
CA THR A 60 -5.18 22.61 -16.01
C THR A 60 -5.51 21.39 -16.84
N ILE A 61 -6.78 21.23 -17.19
CA ILE A 61 -7.29 20.28 -18.18
C ILE A 61 -8.15 21.05 -19.17
N SER A 62 -7.87 20.94 -20.47
CA SER A 62 -8.56 21.72 -21.52
C SER A 62 -8.63 20.97 -22.84
N ALA A 63 -9.75 21.11 -23.55
CA ALA A 63 -9.86 20.68 -24.95
C ALA A 63 -9.02 21.58 -25.88
N GLU A 64 -8.86 22.85 -25.52
CA GLU A 64 -8.07 23.82 -26.26
C GLU A 64 -6.58 23.73 -25.87
N PRO A 65 -5.66 24.17 -26.75
CA PRO A 65 -4.24 24.22 -26.43
C PRO A 65 -3.97 25.04 -25.16
N ILE A 66 -3.15 24.52 -24.27
CA ILE A 66 -2.75 25.16 -23.02
C ILE A 66 -1.46 25.96 -23.27
N GLN A 67 -1.45 27.23 -22.89
CA GLN A 67 -0.23 28.01 -22.83
C GLN A 67 0.58 27.61 -21.61
N ALA A 68 1.80 27.18 -21.83
CA ALA A 68 2.75 26.83 -20.78
C ALA A 68 4.07 27.57 -21.02
N SER A 69 4.95 27.62 -20.01
CA SER A 69 6.27 28.25 -20.19
C SER A 69 7.07 27.56 -21.30
N ASP A 70 7.98 28.26 -21.94
CA ASP A 70 8.87 27.71 -22.97
C ASP A 70 9.79 26.61 -22.43
N THR A 71 9.94 26.50 -21.09
CA THR A 71 10.71 25.49 -20.40
C THR A 71 9.89 24.25 -20.03
N ALA A 72 8.57 24.25 -20.32
CA ALA A 72 7.72 23.11 -20.04
C ALA A 72 8.09 21.90 -20.90
N THR A 73 8.17 20.73 -20.28
CA THR A 73 8.31 19.45 -21.01
C THR A 73 7.00 19.14 -21.71
N ARG A 74 7.00 19.03 -23.06
CA ARG A 74 5.84 18.68 -23.86
C ARG A 74 5.87 17.21 -24.22
N ILE A 75 4.76 16.52 -24.00
CA ILE A 75 4.56 15.10 -24.28
C ILE A 75 3.41 14.98 -25.28
N ALA A 76 3.72 14.60 -26.51
CA ALA A 76 2.73 14.34 -27.53
C ALA A 76 1.98 13.03 -27.23
N GLY A 77 0.72 13.13 -26.84
CA GLY A 77 -0.09 11.98 -26.48
C GLY A 77 -0.62 11.21 -27.67
N GLU A 78 -0.82 11.88 -28.82
CA GLU A 78 -1.28 11.23 -30.09
C GLU A 78 -2.57 10.42 -29.92
N GLY A 79 -3.48 10.86 -29.07
CA GLY A 79 -4.72 10.14 -28.78
C GLY A 79 -4.59 8.95 -27.85
N ARG A 80 -3.43 8.73 -27.23
CA ARG A 80 -3.20 7.70 -26.19
C ARG A 80 -3.95 8.04 -24.91
N THR A 81 -4.05 7.08 -24.01
CA THR A 81 -4.78 7.28 -22.75
C THR A 81 -3.87 7.75 -21.62
N LEU A 82 -4.17 8.92 -21.06
CA LEU A 82 -3.62 9.39 -19.80
C LEU A 82 -4.57 8.98 -18.67
N MET A 83 -4.04 8.28 -17.67
CA MET A 83 -4.82 7.78 -16.54
C MET A 83 -4.10 8.03 -15.22
N PRO A 84 -4.80 7.94 -14.06
CA PRO A 84 -4.13 7.97 -12.76
C PRO A 84 -3.15 6.81 -12.62
N GLY A 85 -2.12 7.01 -11.81
CA GLY A 85 -1.26 5.91 -11.36
C GLY A 85 -2.06 4.83 -10.63
N LEU A 86 -1.68 3.57 -10.84
CA LEU A 86 -2.32 2.42 -10.20
C LEU A 86 -2.02 2.40 -8.69
N ILE A 87 -2.98 1.91 -7.93
CA ILE A 87 -2.89 1.74 -6.49
C ILE A 87 -3.11 0.26 -6.15
N ASP A 88 -2.17 -0.35 -5.42
CA ASP A 88 -2.35 -1.67 -4.83
C ASP A 88 -2.74 -1.51 -3.35
N ALA A 89 -3.98 -1.89 -3.01
CA ALA A 89 -4.52 -1.72 -1.67
C ALA A 89 -4.19 -2.87 -0.71
N HIS A 90 -3.43 -3.88 -1.16
CA HIS A 90 -2.94 -4.97 -0.32
C HIS A 90 -1.55 -5.42 -0.76
N TRP A 91 -0.53 -4.80 -0.18
CA TRP A 91 0.87 -5.01 -0.51
C TRP A 91 1.70 -5.27 0.75
N HIS A 92 2.85 -5.92 0.60
CA HIS A 92 3.78 -6.23 1.67
C HIS A 92 5.22 -5.93 1.23
N THR A 93 5.64 -4.66 1.28
CA THR A 93 6.89 -4.18 0.67
C THR A 93 8.14 -4.99 1.02
N PHE A 94 8.22 -5.54 2.22
CA PHE A 94 9.37 -6.33 2.70
C PHE A 94 9.23 -7.84 2.46
N MET A 95 8.05 -8.32 2.05
CA MET A 95 7.77 -9.74 1.90
C MET A 95 7.62 -10.19 0.44
N VAL A 96 7.70 -9.29 -0.53
CA VAL A 96 7.50 -9.62 -1.95
C VAL A 96 8.68 -10.42 -2.52
N ARG A 97 9.89 -9.88 -2.43
CA ARG A 97 11.09 -10.49 -3.05
C ARG A 97 11.70 -11.64 -2.30
N PRO A 98 11.86 -11.58 -0.97
CA PRO A 98 12.46 -12.70 -0.25
C PRO A 98 11.55 -13.92 -0.30
N THR A 99 12.12 -15.11 -0.32
CA THR A 99 11.35 -16.32 0.03
C THR A 99 10.98 -16.27 1.51
N MET A 100 9.98 -17.04 1.95
CA MET A 100 9.59 -17.16 3.36
C MET A 100 10.81 -17.44 4.27
N ALA A 101 11.66 -18.38 3.86
CA ALA A 101 12.87 -18.74 4.62
C ALA A 101 13.82 -17.56 4.76
N VAL A 102 14.06 -16.80 3.68
CA VAL A 102 14.92 -15.61 3.71
C VAL A 102 14.29 -14.52 4.58
N ALA A 103 13.00 -14.25 4.44
CA ALA A 103 12.29 -13.28 5.26
C ALA A 103 12.37 -13.59 6.76
N SER A 104 12.38 -14.89 7.13
CA SER A 104 12.39 -15.33 8.53
C SER A 104 13.79 -15.41 9.17
N THR A 105 14.88 -15.39 8.38
CA THR A 105 16.23 -15.71 8.92
C THR A 105 17.35 -14.80 8.46
N ALA A 106 17.15 -14.04 7.36
CA ALA A 106 18.23 -13.23 6.80
C ALA A 106 18.40 -11.91 7.58
N PRO A 107 19.61 -11.30 7.55
CA PRO A 107 19.80 -9.98 8.15
C PRO A 107 18.82 -8.94 7.59
N MET A 108 18.29 -8.06 8.46
CA MET A 108 17.38 -6.98 8.06
C MET A 108 17.96 -6.11 6.94
N THR A 109 19.26 -5.87 6.94
CA THR A 109 19.91 -5.08 5.90
C THR A 109 19.72 -5.66 4.51
N LEU A 110 19.78 -7.01 4.35
CA LEU A 110 19.48 -7.66 3.08
C LEU A 110 18.02 -7.48 2.70
N ILE A 111 17.09 -7.74 3.64
CA ILE A 111 15.64 -7.60 3.39
C ILE A 111 15.31 -6.14 2.99
N THR A 112 15.92 -5.15 3.65
CA THR A 112 15.73 -3.73 3.33
C THR A 112 16.22 -3.39 1.92
N LEU A 113 17.38 -3.90 1.50
CA LEU A 113 17.88 -3.69 0.14
C LEU A 113 16.98 -4.36 -0.91
N MET A 114 16.46 -5.56 -0.62
CA MET A 114 15.48 -6.24 -1.48
C MET A 114 14.19 -5.44 -1.59
N ALA A 115 13.70 -4.87 -0.48
CA ALA A 115 12.50 -4.03 -0.46
C ALA A 115 12.70 -2.72 -1.24
N GLY A 116 13.88 -2.09 -1.15
CA GLY A 116 14.22 -0.91 -1.95
C GLY A 116 14.23 -1.20 -3.45
N ALA A 117 14.84 -2.30 -3.87
CA ALA A 117 14.85 -2.73 -5.27
C ALA A 117 13.43 -3.10 -5.78
N GLU A 118 12.57 -3.63 -4.90
CA GLU A 118 11.18 -3.92 -5.24
C GLU A 118 10.33 -2.65 -5.34
N ALA A 119 10.62 -1.65 -4.50
CA ALA A 119 9.90 -0.37 -4.56
C ALA A 119 10.06 0.31 -5.92
N GLU A 120 11.28 0.38 -6.46
CA GLU A 120 11.53 0.91 -7.81
C GLU A 120 10.78 0.08 -8.87
N ALA A 121 10.90 -1.25 -8.81
CA ALA A 121 10.20 -2.14 -9.73
C ALA A 121 8.67 -1.96 -9.67
N THR A 122 8.10 -1.79 -8.48
CA THR A 122 6.67 -1.54 -8.28
C THR A 122 6.23 -0.24 -8.98
N LEU A 123 6.98 0.85 -8.80
CA LEU A 123 6.70 2.11 -9.49
C LEU A 123 6.79 1.95 -11.02
N LEU A 124 7.80 1.25 -11.52
CA LEU A 124 8.00 1.03 -12.97
C LEU A 124 6.96 0.07 -13.58
N ARG A 125 6.20 -0.66 -12.76
CA ARG A 125 5.01 -1.40 -13.19
C ARG A 125 3.74 -0.53 -13.23
N GLY A 126 3.85 0.77 -12.90
CA GLY A 126 2.74 1.72 -12.94
C GLY A 126 1.98 1.84 -11.60
N PHE A 127 2.36 1.08 -10.57
CA PHE A 127 1.79 1.23 -9.23
C PHE A 127 2.48 2.39 -8.52
N THR A 128 1.89 3.57 -8.61
CA THR A 128 2.44 4.80 -7.99
C THR A 128 2.16 4.88 -6.49
N SER A 129 1.25 4.06 -5.99
CA SER A 129 0.86 4.01 -4.58
C SER A 129 0.58 2.57 -4.13
N VAL A 130 0.94 2.27 -2.87
CA VAL A 130 0.65 0.98 -2.23
C VAL A 130 0.19 1.15 -0.80
N ARG A 131 -0.77 0.33 -0.36
CA ARG A 131 -1.12 0.16 1.04
C ARG A 131 -0.36 -1.05 1.59
N ASP A 132 0.64 -0.78 2.41
CA ASP A 132 1.45 -1.82 3.03
C ASP A 132 0.80 -2.35 4.32
N LEU A 133 0.62 -3.67 4.40
CA LEU A 133 -0.17 -4.34 5.43
C LEU A 133 0.62 -5.40 6.22
N GLY A 134 1.71 -4.99 6.85
CA GLY A 134 2.47 -5.88 7.75
C GLY A 134 3.94 -5.97 7.43
N SER A 135 4.55 -4.82 7.19
CA SER A 135 6.00 -4.71 6.97
C SER A 135 6.59 -3.56 7.77
N PRO A 136 7.88 -3.60 8.12
CA PRO A 136 8.59 -2.49 8.76
C PRO A 136 8.89 -1.37 7.75
N SER A 137 7.89 -0.93 6.99
CA SER A 137 8.04 -0.08 5.82
C SER A 137 8.25 1.41 6.11
N PHE A 138 8.23 1.83 7.38
CA PHE A 138 8.40 3.24 7.77
C PHE A 138 9.72 3.83 7.27
N GLY A 139 10.84 3.11 7.43
CA GLY A 139 12.15 3.54 6.96
C GLY A 139 12.23 3.63 5.42
N LEU A 140 11.66 2.64 4.71
CA LEU A 140 11.59 2.65 3.25
C LEU A 140 10.74 3.81 2.74
N LYS A 141 9.56 4.03 3.35
CA LYS A 141 8.72 5.19 3.04
C LYS A 141 9.50 6.50 3.20
N MET A 142 10.18 6.66 4.33
CA MET A 142 10.99 7.86 4.60
C MET A 142 12.12 8.04 3.58
N ALA A 143 12.76 6.96 3.13
CA ALA A 143 13.80 6.99 2.11
C ALA A 143 13.25 7.40 0.74
N ILE A 144 12.06 6.90 0.37
CA ILE A 144 11.37 7.29 -0.87
C ILE A 144 10.94 8.76 -0.82
N ASP A 145 10.36 9.21 0.29
CA ASP A 145 9.88 10.59 0.45
C ASP A 145 11.03 11.62 0.47
N ARG A 146 12.26 11.17 0.74
CA ARG A 146 13.50 11.98 0.72
C ARG A 146 14.34 11.79 -0.53
N ASP A 147 13.81 11.13 -1.55
CA ASP A 147 14.54 10.83 -2.80
C ASP A 147 15.83 10.01 -2.62
N VAL A 148 15.99 9.26 -1.54
CA VAL A 148 17.12 8.34 -1.33
C VAL A 148 16.91 7.05 -2.12
N VAL A 149 15.65 6.61 -2.26
CA VAL A 149 15.24 5.42 -3.01
C VAL A 149 14.08 5.79 -3.91
N VAL A 150 14.06 5.26 -5.12
CA VAL A 150 12.91 5.37 -6.02
C VAL A 150 11.83 4.36 -5.62
N GLY A 151 10.55 4.78 -5.61
CA GLY A 151 9.45 3.87 -5.29
C GLY A 151 8.08 4.57 -5.26
N PRO A 152 7.01 3.82 -5.00
CA PRO A 152 5.65 4.32 -4.90
C PRO A 152 5.46 5.12 -3.59
N ARG A 153 4.34 5.81 -3.47
CA ARG A 153 3.84 6.29 -2.18
C ARG A 153 3.47 5.09 -1.32
N ILE A 154 3.80 5.11 -0.05
CA ILE A 154 3.50 3.99 0.87
C ILE A 154 2.58 4.48 2.00
N TRP A 155 1.46 3.78 2.19
CA TRP A 155 0.60 3.87 3.38
C TRP A 155 0.96 2.71 4.32
N PRO A 156 1.84 2.90 5.29
CA PRO A 156 2.34 1.82 6.14
C PRO A 156 1.37 1.48 7.27
N SER A 157 1.19 0.19 7.56
CA SER A 157 0.57 -0.27 8.81
C SER A 157 1.58 -0.56 9.91
N GLY A 158 2.83 -0.81 9.53
CA GLY A 158 3.80 -1.44 10.41
C GLY A 158 3.52 -2.93 10.62
N ALA A 159 3.93 -3.46 11.76
CA ALA A 159 3.77 -4.88 12.10
C ALA A 159 2.30 -5.34 12.08
N MET A 160 2.07 -6.56 11.61
CA MET A 160 0.78 -7.24 11.82
C MET A 160 0.62 -7.56 13.31
N ILE A 161 -0.49 -7.13 13.93
CA ILE A 161 -0.81 -7.47 15.30
C ILE A 161 -1.61 -8.77 15.30
N SER A 162 -1.11 -9.77 16.00
CA SER A 162 -1.63 -11.13 16.03
C SER A 162 -1.61 -11.69 17.44
N GLN A 163 -2.48 -12.65 17.71
CA GLN A 163 -2.35 -13.47 18.93
C GLN A 163 -1.23 -14.51 18.80
N SER A 164 -0.81 -15.10 19.92
CA SER A 164 0.07 -16.28 19.95
C SER A 164 -0.54 -17.43 19.15
N GLY A 165 0.25 -18.00 18.21
CA GLY A 165 -0.20 -19.05 17.29
C GLY A 165 -1.19 -18.57 16.24
N GLY A 166 -1.37 -17.26 16.07
CA GLY A 166 -2.23 -16.67 15.05
C GLY A 166 -1.54 -16.55 13.69
N HIS A 167 -2.30 -16.06 12.68
CA HIS A 167 -1.82 -15.94 11.30
C HIS A 167 -0.58 -15.04 11.15
N GLY A 168 -0.46 -13.99 11.97
CA GLY A 168 0.71 -13.09 11.97
C GLY A 168 1.82 -13.52 12.93
N ASP A 169 1.74 -14.71 13.54
CA ASP A 169 2.79 -15.23 14.41
C ASP A 169 3.81 -16.02 13.59
N PHE A 170 4.92 -15.36 13.24
CA PHE A 170 6.02 -15.97 12.49
C PHE A 170 7.17 -16.48 13.39
N ARG A 171 6.93 -16.64 14.70
CA ARG A 171 7.95 -17.16 15.61
C ARG A 171 8.34 -18.59 15.24
N MET A 172 9.62 -18.90 15.31
CA MET A 172 10.09 -20.26 15.25
C MET A 172 9.79 -20.98 16.57
N LEU A 173 9.56 -22.30 16.53
CA LEU A 173 9.20 -23.07 17.73
C LEU A 173 10.24 -22.93 18.87
N HIS A 174 11.50 -22.74 18.56
CA HIS A 174 12.55 -22.52 19.55
C HIS A 174 12.54 -21.13 20.19
N GLU A 175 11.75 -20.21 19.66
CA GLU A 175 11.51 -18.87 20.22
C GLU A 175 10.31 -18.85 21.18
N VAL A 176 9.60 -19.96 21.32
CA VAL A 176 8.44 -20.13 22.23
C VAL A 176 8.85 -20.93 23.45
N PRO A 177 8.52 -20.52 24.69
CA PRO A 177 7.77 -19.31 25.06
C PRO A 177 8.62 -18.04 24.92
N ALA A 178 7.99 -16.96 24.43
CA ALA A 178 8.58 -15.63 24.46
C ALA A 178 8.26 -14.93 25.79
N THR A 179 9.13 -13.99 26.17
CA THR A 179 8.90 -13.13 27.34
C THR A 179 8.88 -11.67 26.90
N PRO A 180 8.25 -10.75 27.64
CA PRO A 180 8.15 -9.34 27.24
C PRO A 180 9.49 -8.64 27.02
N ASP A 181 10.56 -9.12 27.65
CA ASP A 181 11.93 -8.63 27.51
C ASP A 181 12.75 -9.37 26.45
N ARG A 182 12.19 -10.39 25.82
CA ARG A 182 12.85 -11.19 24.77
C ARG A 182 11.94 -11.36 23.57
N LEU A 183 11.86 -10.32 22.74
CA LEU A 183 11.14 -10.39 21.47
C LEU A 183 11.78 -11.41 20.50
N SER A 184 10.92 -12.11 19.77
CA SER A 184 11.32 -13.00 18.67
C SER A 184 11.96 -12.22 17.52
N TYR A 185 12.58 -12.94 16.58
CA TYR A 185 13.19 -12.31 15.42
C TYR A 185 12.17 -11.52 14.58
N PRO A 186 11.00 -12.07 14.19
CA PRO A 186 9.98 -11.33 13.42
C PRO A 186 9.48 -10.07 14.15
N GLU A 187 9.34 -10.12 15.49
CA GLU A 187 8.93 -8.95 16.26
C GLU A 187 10.00 -7.86 16.29
N ARG A 188 11.28 -8.24 16.48
CA ARG A 188 12.41 -7.28 16.40
C ARG A 188 12.55 -6.66 15.03
N MET A 189 12.18 -7.41 13.98
CA MET A 189 12.18 -6.95 12.61
C MET A 189 10.98 -6.04 12.28
N GLY A 190 9.98 -5.96 13.16
CA GLY A 190 8.76 -5.19 12.91
C GLY A 190 7.83 -5.82 11.87
N MET A 191 7.91 -7.13 11.65
CA MET A 191 7.02 -7.87 10.75
C MET A 191 5.75 -8.31 11.46
N SER A 192 5.85 -8.70 12.74
CA SER A 192 4.72 -9.06 13.60
C SER A 192 4.81 -8.40 14.97
N ALA A 193 3.67 -8.33 15.65
CA ALA A 193 3.56 -7.86 17.02
C ALA A 193 2.57 -8.77 17.75
N ILE A 194 3.08 -9.62 18.66
CA ILE A 194 2.25 -10.59 19.37
C ILE A 194 1.55 -9.91 20.56
N ALA A 195 0.24 -10.17 20.70
CA ALA A 195 -0.60 -9.59 21.73
C ALA A 195 -1.77 -10.54 22.05
N ASP A 196 -1.91 -10.92 23.33
CA ASP A 196 -2.89 -11.90 23.82
C ASP A 196 -3.88 -11.30 24.83
N SER A 197 -4.01 -9.97 24.84
CA SER A 197 -4.99 -9.25 25.65
C SER A 197 -5.34 -7.90 25.04
N PRO A 198 -6.49 -7.30 25.41
CA PRO A 198 -6.86 -5.95 24.95
C PRO A 198 -5.80 -4.88 25.26
N ASP A 199 -5.13 -4.96 26.40
CA ASP A 199 -4.10 -4.00 26.79
C ASP A 199 -2.83 -4.16 25.98
N GLU A 200 -2.42 -5.39 25.66
CA GLU A 200 -1.30 -5.66 24.77
C GLU A 200 -1.61 -5.21 23.34
N VAL A 201 -2.79 -5.52 22.79
CA VAL A 201 -3.23 -5.05 21.48
C VAL A 201 -3.21 -3.53 21.42
N ARG A 202 -3.73 -2.84 22.45
CA ARG A 202 -3.69 -1.37 22.56
C ARG A 202 -2.26 -0.85 22.57
N LYS A 203 -1.35 -1.49 23.29
CA LYS A 203 0.06 -1.14 23.36
C LYS A 203 0.71 -1.29 21.98
N ARG A 204 0.57 -2.47 21.35
CA ARG A 204 1.14 -2.77 20.02
C ARG A 204 0.60 -1.83 18.94
N THR A 205 -0.68 -1.47 19.01
CA THR A 205 -1.30 -0.47 18.13
C THR A 205 -0.62 0.89 18.27
N ARG A 206 -0.43 1.37 19.52
CA ARG A 206 0.23 2.65 19.78
C ARG A 206 1.70 2.66 19.32
N GLU A 207 2.40 1.53 19.39
CA GLU A 207 3.76 1.40 18.88
C GLU A 207 3.84 1.57 17.34
N GLN A 208 2.83 1.07 16.60
CA GLN A 208 2.76 1.32 15.15
C GLN A 208 2.42 2.79 14.85
N LEU A 209 1.44 3.35 15.56
CA LEU A 209 1.06 4.76 15.42
C LEU A 209 2.22 5.71 15.74
N LEU A 210 3.01 5.43 16.76
CA LEU A 210 4.22 6.18 17.12
C LEU A 210 5.21 6.25 15.96
N GLN A 211 5.34 5.17 15.17
CA GLN A 211 6.23 5.08 14.02
C GLN A 211 5.66 5.76 12.77
N GLY A 212 4.39 6.16 12.78
CA GLY A 212 3.72 6.85 11.67
C GLY A 212 2.80 5.96 10.83
N ALA A 213 2.19 4.95 11.43
CA ALA A 213 1.21 4.10 10.73
C ALA A 213 0.03 4.93 10.21
N SER A 214 -0.34 4.67 8.96
CA SER A 214 -1.48 5.27 8.27
C SER A 214 -2.79 4.52 8.56
N GLN A 215 -2.69 3.24 8.88
CA GLN A 215 -3.73 2.33 9.34
C GLN A 215 -3.11 1.25 10.22
N ILE A 216 -3.94 0.50 10.92
CA ILE A 216 -3.50 -0.63 11.76
C ILE A 216 -3.96 -1.93 11.12
N LYS A 217 -3.07 -2.92 11.03
CA LYS A 217 -3.37 -4.27 10.54
C LYS A 217 -3.46 -5.26 11.70
N LEU A 218 -4.62 -5.91 11.82
CA LEU A 218 -4.82 -7.06 12.71
C LEU A 218 -4.98 -8.35 11.91
N THR A 219 -4.65 -9.48 12.52
CA THR A 219 -5.03 -10.81 12.02
C THR A 219 -6.12 -11.38 12.93
N VAL A 220 -7.36 -11.40 12.44
CA VAL A 220 -8.56 -11.80 13.21
C VAL A 220 -8.97 -13.23 12.90
N GLY A 221 -8.49 -13.81 11.83
CA GLY A 221 -8.71 -15.19 11.43
C GLY A 221 -7.43 -15.90 11.04
N GLY A 222 -7.49 -17.21 10.88
CA GLY A 222 -6.42 -18.02 10.34
C GLY A 222 -6.16 -17.72 8.86
N GLY A 223 -5.06 -18.24 8.29
CA GLY A 223 -4.67 -17.93 6.93
C GLY A 223 -3.79 -18.96 6.27
N VAL A 224 -3.59 -18.79 4.96
CA VAL A 224 -2.90 -19.76 4.09
C VAL A 224 -1.38 -19.60 4.11
N SER A 225 -0.88 -18.38 4.26
CA SER A 225 0.55 -18.04 4.09
C SER A 225 1.32 -17.94 5.40
N SER A 226 0.81 -18.53 6.49
CA SER A 226 1.52 -18.60 7.77
C SER A 226 1.71 -20.04 8.23
N PRO A 227 2.75 -20.29 9.06
CA PRO A 227 2.99 -21.66 9.58
C PRO A 227 1.95 -22.10 10.61
N TYR A 228 1.17 -21.17 11.16
CA TYR A 228 0.20 -21.42 12.23
C TYR A 228 -1.13 -20.75 11.94
N GLY A 229 -2.14 -21.10 12.71
CA GLY A 229 -3.47 -20.53 12.63
C GLY A 229 -4.33 -21.17 11.54
N PRO A 230 -5.03 -22.29 11.85
CA PRO A 230 -5.97 -22.92 10.93
C PRO A 230 -7.02 -21.91 10.42
N ILE A 231 -7.41 -22.04 9.16
CA ILE A 231 -8.24 -21.05 8.45
C ILE A 231 -9.63 -20.85 9.08
N ASP A 232 -10.13 -21.85 9.79
CA ASP A 232 -11.43 -21.88 10.46
C ASP A 232 -11.43 -21.24 11.86
N THR A 233 -10.28 -20.68 12.30
CA THR A 233 -10.18 -20.09 13.64
C THR A 233 -10.52 -18.59 13.64
N VAL A 234 -11.20 -18.13 14.70
CA VAL A 234 -11.28 -16.71 15.09
C VAL A 234 -10.18 -16.45 16.10
N GLN A 235 -9.27 -15.53 15.80
CA GLN A 235 -8.00 -15.39 16.52
C GLN A 235 -7.98 -14.23 17.52
N LEU A 236 -8.60 -13.12 17.21
CA LEU A 236 -8.76 -12.02 18.16
C LEU A 236 -10.22 -11.88 18.58
N SER A 237 -10.43 -11.74 19.86
CA SER A 237 -11.75 -11.47 20.42
C SER A 237 -12.23 -10.04 20.11
N VAL A 238 -13.55 -9.82 20.17
CA VAL A 238 -14.13 -8.48 19.96
C VAL A 238 -13.55 -7.42 20.89
N PRO A 239 -13.29 -7.67 22.18
CA PRO A 239 -12.60 -6.69 23.06
C PRO A 239 -11.19 -6.33 22.62
N GLU A 240 -10.42 -7.29 22.09
CA GLU A 240 -9.07 -7.06 21.56
C GLU A 240 -9.11 -6.20 20.29
N ILE A 241 -10.01 -6.52 19.36
CA ILE A 241 -10.22 -5.72 18.15
C ILE A 241 -10.63 -4.28 18.52
N ARG A 242 -11.56 -4.14 19.48
CA ARG A 242 -12.03 -2.84 19.95
C ARG A 242 -10.92 -2.02 20.59
N ALA A 243 -9.99 -2.64 21.31
CA ALA A 243 -8.84 -1.95 21.88
C ALA A 243 -7.92 -1.32 20.81
N ALA A 244 -7.72 -2.01 19.67
CA ALA A 244 -7.01 -1.46 18.51
C ALA A 244 -7.80 -0.31 17.86
N VAL A 245 -9.11 -0.50 17.66
CA VAL A 245 -9.99 0.50 17.03
C VAL A 245 -10.05 1.79 17.85
N GLU A 246 -10.17 1.71 19.17
CA GLU A 246 -10.14 2.87 20.07
C GLU A 246 -8.81 3.63 19.96
N ALA A 247 -7.69 2.90 19.99
CA ALA A 247 -6.37 3.50 19.86
C ALA A 247 -6.18 4.17 18.48
N ALA A 248 -6.54 3.50 17.39
CA ALA A 248 -6.44 4.05 16.04
C ALA A 248 -7.36 5.28 15.85
N SER A 249 -8.60 5.20 16.31
CA SER A 249 -9.57 6.30 16.22
C SER A 249 -9.13 7.53 17.00
N SER A 250 -8.49 7.37 18.16
CA SER A 250 -7.94 8.49 18.93
C SER A 250 -6.84 9.25 18.18
N TRP A 251 -6.17 8.59 17.24
CA TRP A 251 -5.17 9.18 16.34
C TRP A 251 -5.79 9.69 15.02
N GLY A 252 -7.07 9.41 14.77
CA GLY A 252 -7.76 9.77 13.53
C GLY A 252 -7.35 8.88 12.35
N THR A 253 -7.33 7.56 12.58
CA THR A 253 -7.16 6.55 11.55
C THR A 253 -7.99 5.31 11.84
N TYR A 254 -7.84 4.24 11.08
CA TYR A 254 -8.71 3.07 11.07
C TYR A 254 -7.93 1.75 11.27
N VAL A 255 -8.71 0.69 11.52
CA VAL A 255 -8.23 -0.69 11.59
C VAL A 255 -8.70 -1.47 10.35
N THR A 256 -7.79 -2.22 9.75
CA THR A 256 -8.04 -3.23 8.71
C THR A 256 -7.69 -4.61 9.26
N VAL A 257 -8.40 -5.64 8.83
CA VAL A 257 -8.23 -6.99 9.39
C VAL A 257 -8.09 -8.06 8.33
N HIS A 258 -7.18 -8.99 8.54
CA HIS A 258 -7.14 -10.26 7.83
C HIS A 258 -8.22 -11.17 8.42
N ALA A 259 -9.14 -11.64 7.59
CA ALA A 259 -10.17 -12.63 7.95
C ALA A 259 -10.70 -13.33 6.71
N TYR A 260 -10.93 -14.65 6.77
CA TYR A 260 -11.53 -15.41 5.68
C TYR A 260 -12.97 -15.79 5.97
N THR A 261 -13.26 -16.23 7.19
CA THR A 261 -14.55 -16.87 7.56
C THR A 261 -15.61 -15.86 7.98
N PRO A 262 -16.90 -16.21 7.84
CA PRO A 262 -18.00 -15.37 8.30
C PRO A 262 -17.91 -14.97 9.76
N GLU A 263 -17.46 -15.88 10.64
CA GLU A 263 -17.30 -15.66 12.08
C GLU A 263 -16.24 -14.60 12.37
N ALA A 264 -15.06 -14.72 11.76
CA ALA A 264 -13.96 -13.77 11.92
C ALA A 264 -14.34 -12.37 11.38
N ILE A 265 -15.03 -12.32 10.23
CA ILE A 265 -15.50 -11.06 9.63
C ILE A 265 -16.54 -10.38 10.53
N ARG A 266 -17.53 -11.14 11.06
CA ARG A 266 -18.53 -10.57 11.98
C ARG A 266 -17.89 -10.02 13.25
N SER A 267 -16.94 -10.76 13.85
CA SER A 267 -16.19 -10.28 15.02
C SER A 267 -15.39 -9.01 14.71
N ALA A 268 -14.79 -8.92 13.52
CA ALA A 268 -14.06 -7.73 13.09
C ALA A 268 -14.98 -6.50 12.97
N ILE A 269 -16.14 -6.66 12.35
CA ILE A 269 -17.14 -5.58 12.19
C ILE A 269 -17.70 -5.15 13.54
N GLU A 270 -18.03 -6.10 14.43
CA GLU A 270 -18.49 -5.82 15.80
C GLU A 270 -17.44 -5.08 16.61
N GLY A 271 -16.16 -5.40 16.43
CA GLY A 271 -15.03 -4.70 17.02
C GLY A 271 -14.80 -3.29 16.46
N GLY A 272 -15.41 -2.95 15.31
CA GLY A 272 -15.36 -1.63 14.68
C GLY A 272 -14.34 -1.47 13.55
N ALA A 273 -13.79 -2.57 13.03
CA ALA A 273 -12.91 -2.54 11.85
C ALA A 273 -13.61 -1.93 10.63
N LYS A 274 -12.87 -1.18 9.81
CA LYS A 274 -13.42 -0.49 8.63
C LYS A 274 -13.17 -1.23 7.33
N VAL A 275 -12.21 -2.14 7.31
CA VAL A 275 -11.80 -2.87 6.11
C VAL A 275 -11.59 -4.33 6.48
N ILE A 276 -12.17 -5.22 5.68
CA ILE A 276 -11.88 -6.66 5.68
C ILE A 276 -10.94 -6.94 4.51
N ASP A 277 -9.76 -7.44 4.81
CA ASP A 277 -8.83 -7.98 3.81
C ASP A 277 -9.15 -9.46 3.63
N HIS A 278 -9.16 -9.93 2.39
CA HIS A 278 -9.51 -11.28 1.96
C HIS A 278 -11.02 -11.56 2.00
N GLY A 279 -11.49 -12.40 2.90
CA GLY A 279 -12.93 -12.68 3.07
C GLY A 279 -13.52 -13.63 2.03
N GLN A 280 -12.71 -14.42 1.29
CA GLN A 280 -13.19 -15.30 0.22
C GLN A 280 -14.21 -16.34 0.67
N LEU A 281 -14.28 -16.66 1.96
CA LEU A 281 -15.24 -17.62 2.53
C LEU A 281 -16.49 -16.95 3.11
N ALA A 282 -16.69 -15.65 2.89
CA ALA A 282 -17.86 -14.92 3.38
C ALA A 282 -19.15 -15.52 2.84
N ASP A 283 -20.16 -15.59 3.70
CA ASP A 283 -21.54 -15.95 3.35
C ASP A 283 -22.37 -14.72 2.95
N GLU A 284 -23.59 -14.97 2.51
CA GLU A 284 -24.51 -13.91 2.07
C GLU A 284 -24.87 -12.94 3.21
N ALA A 285 -25.06 -13.46 4.43
CA ALA A 285 -25.38 -12.63 5.60
C ALA A 285 -24.22 -11.70 5.96
N THR A 286 -22.99 -12.19 5.86
CA THR A 286 -21.78 -11.40 6.14
C THR A 286 -21.55 -10.32 5.07
N ALA A 287 -21.73 -10.65 3.78
CA ALA A 287 -21.63 -9.66 2.71
C ALA A 287 -22.68 -8.55 2.85
N LYS A 288 -23.92 -8.91 3.22
CA LYS A 288 -24.98 -7.95 3.52
C LYS A 288 -24.61 -7.06 4.71
N LEU A 289 -24.07 -7.62 5.79
CA LEU A 289 -23.60 -6.86 6.95
C LEU A 289 -22.48 -5.87 6.58
N MET A 290 -21.51 -6.27 5.72
CA MET A 290 -20.48 -5.35 5.23
C MET A 290 -21.08 -4.15 4.47
N ALA A 291 -22.10 -4.40 3.64
CA ALA A 291 -22.79 -3.34 2.90
C ALA A 291 -23.54 -2.38 3.85
N GLU A 292 -24.29 -2.92 4.81
CA GLU A 292 -25.07 -2.16 5.79
C GLU A 292 -24.21 -1.29 6.71
N THR A 293 -23.01 -1.78 7.07
CA THR A 293 -22.06 -1.06 7.93
C THR A 293 -21.11 -0.15 7.15
N GLY A 294 -21.13 -0.20 5.81
CA GLY A 294 -20.21 0.53 4.94
C GLY A 294 -18.75 0.03 5.04
N THR A 295 -18.56 -1.19 5.54
CA THR A 295 -17.25 -1.84 5.64
C THR A 295 -16.70 -2.14 4.24
N TRP A 296 -15.43 -1.78 3.99
CA TRP A 296 -14.76 -2.07 2.74
C TRP A 296 -14.32 -3.53 2.66
N TRP A 297 -14.34 -4.07 1.46
CA TRP A 297 -13.83 -5.40 1.16
C TRP A 297 -12.58 -5.31 0.28
N SER A 298 -11.40 -5.42 0.86
CA SER A 298 -10.13 -5.53 0.14
C SER A 298 -9.93 -6.98 -0.31
N LEU A 299 -10.48 -7.29 -1.47
CA LEU A 299 -10.63 -8.65 -1.99
C LEU A 299 -9.61 -8.93 -3.10
N GLN A 300 -8.88 -10.05 -3.00
CA GLN A 300 -7.87 -10.46 -3.97
C GLN A 300 -8.41 -11.51 -4.93
N PRO A 301 -8.02 -11.48 -6.23
CA PRO A 301 -8.46 -12.46 -7.23
C PRO A 301 -7.67 -13.78 -7.11
N PHE A 302 -7.81 -14.47 -5.98
CA PHE A 302 -7.13 -15.74 -5.75
C PHE A 302 -7.78 -16.87 -6.57
N LEU A 303 -7.13 -17.24 -7.67
CA LEU A 303 -7.55 -18.35 -8.53
C LEU A 303 -6.48 -19.45 -8.58
N ALA A 304 -6.86 -20.61 -9.10
CA ALA A 304 -5.94 -21.72 -9.36
C ALA A 304 -5.27 -21.54 -10.73
N ASP A 305 -4.53 -20.46 -10.90
CA ASP A 305 -3.82 -20.07 -12.11
C ASP A 305 -2.33 -19.87 -11.85
N GLU A 306 -1.62 -19.34 -12.82
CA GLU A 306 -0.18 -19.05 -12.75
C GLU A 306 0.19 -17.95 -11.74
N MET A 307 -0.79 -17.18 -11.25
CA MET A 307 -0.61 -16.20 -10.19
C MET A 307 -0.82 -16.79 -8.79
N ALA A 308 -1.17 -18.07 -8.68
CA ALA A 308 -1.41 -18.73 -7.40
C ALA A 308 -0.13 -18.86 -6.57
N ASN A 309 -0.22 -18.53 -5.27
CA ASN A 309 0.87 -18.77 -4.31
C ASN A 309 1.13 -20.27 -4.17
N ALA A 310 2.38 -20.68 -4.34
CA ALA A 310 2.78 -22.06 -4.08
C ALA A 310 2.74 -22.34 -2.56
N GLN A 311 2.14 -23.47 -2.18
CA GLN A 311 2.11 -23.94 -0.79
C GLN A 311 2.97 -25.19 -0.63
N PRO A 312 3.93 -25.21 0.33
CA PRO A 312 4.93 -26.27 0.41
C PRO A 312 4.35 -27.60 0.92
N ASP A 313 3.36 -27.54 1.80
CA ASP A 313 2.79 -28.72 2.46
C ASP A 313 1.34 -29.03 2.02
N ALA A 314 0.83 -30.19 2.43
CA ALA A 314 -0.51 -30.65 2.04
C ALA A 314 -1.63 -29.85 2.72
N ALA A 315 -1.44 -29.41 3.96
CA ALA A 315 -2.44 -28.64 4.70
C ALA A 315 -2.60 -27.24 4.09
N GLY A 316 -1.50 -26.55 3.84
CA GLY A 316 -1.51 -25.24 3.16
C GLY A 316 -2.12 -25.31 1.75
N ARG A 317 -1.85 -26.39 1.00
CA ARG A 317 -2.51 -26.59 -0.30
C ARG A 317 -4.01 -26.78 -0.19
N ALA A 318 -4.49 -27.51 0.83
CA ALA A 318 -5.92 -27.72 1.07
C ALA A 318 -6.62 -26.40 1.44
N GLN A 319 -6.05 -25.64 2.38
CA GLN A 319 -6.56 -24.31 2.78
C GLN A 319 -6.57 -23.33 1.58
N ALA A 320 -5.51 -23.29 0.79
CA ALA A 320 -5.44 -22.47 -0.42
C ALA A 320 -6.50 -22.87 -1.45
N ALA A 321 -6.79 -24.16 -1.60
CA ALA A 321 -7.84 -24.62 -2.50
C ALA A 321 -9.24 -24.19 -2.02
N GLU A 322 -9.50 -24.22 -0.72
CA GLU A 322 -10.74 -23.73 -0.12
C GLU A 322 -10.95 -22.22 -0.37
N VAL A 323 -9.93 -21.40 -0.09
CA VAL A 323 -9.96 -19.95 -0.37
C VAL A 323 -10.24 -19.68 -1.84
N ARG A 324 -9.53 -20.34 -2.74
CA ARG A 324 -9.72 -20.17 -4.20
C ARG A 324 -11.14 -20.55 -4.63
N ALA A 325 -11.69 -21.61 -4.08
CA ALA A 325 -13.08 -22.03 -4.37
C ALA A 325 -14.10 -20.97 -3.94
N GLY A 326 -13.83 -20.19 -2.89
CA GLY A 326 -14.69 -19.11 -2.41
C GLY A 326 -14.62 -17.83 -3.23
N THR A 327 -13.55 -17.61 -4.01
CA THR A 327 -13.26 -16.33 -4.66
C THR A 327 -14.39 -15.86 -5.60
N ASP A 328 -14.87 -16.71 -6.49
CA ASP A 328 -16.00 -16.38 -7.41
C ASP A 328 -17.25 -15.97 -6.64
N ASN A 329 -17.56 -16.68 -5.56
CA ASN A 329 -18.73 -16.38 -4.72
C ASN A 329 -18.56 -15.02 -4.01
N ALA A 330 -17.37 -14.72 -3.49
CA ALA A 330 -17.09 -13.45 -2.80
C ALA A 330 -17.29 -12.25 -3.72
N TYR A 331 -16.74 -12.25 -4.94
CA TYR A 331 -16.97 -11.18 -5.91
C TYR A 331 -18.44 -11.06 -6.34
N ARG A 332 -19.14 -12.20 -6.51
CA ARG A 332 -20.58 -12.21 -6.80
C ARG A 332 -21.40 -11.58 -5.66
N LEU A 333 -21.07 -11.90 -4.42
CA LEU A 333 -21.73 -11.34 -3.24
C LEU A 333 -21.43 -9.85 -3.09
N ALA A 334 -20.20 -9.43 -3.32
CA ALA A 334 -19.82 -8.02 -3.29
C ALA A 334 -20.66 -7.19 -4.29
N LYS A 335 -20.81 -7.67 -5.53
CA LYS A 335 -21.69 -7.04 -6.54
C LYS A 335 -23.15 -7.07 -6.14
N LYS A 336 -23.64 -8.22 -5.66
CA LYS A 336 -25.06 -8.40 -5.28
C LYS A 336 -25.50 -7.40 -4.22
N PHE A 337 -24.67 -7.13 -3.23
CA PHE A 337 -24.99 -6.25 -2.10
C PHE A 337 -24.42 -4.84 -2.23
N GLY A 338 -23.65 -4.53 -3.30
CA GLY A 338 -23.03 -3.23 -3.49
C GLY A 338 -21.97 -2.92 -2.43
N VAL A 339 -21.24 -3.93 -1.96
CA VAL A 339 -20.11 -3.74 -1.02
C VAL A 339 -19.00 -3.00 -1.75
N LYS A 340 -18.41 -1.99 -1.12
CA LYS A 340 -17.25 -1.29 -1.65
C LYS A 340 -16.05 -2.24 -1.71
N VAL A 341 -15.55 -2.52 -2.92
CA VAL A 341 -14.42 -3.41 -3.14
C VAL A 341 -13.15 -2.59 -3.43
N ALA A 342 -12.03 -2.99 -2.84
CA ALA A 342 -10.72 -2.48 -3.15
C ALA A 342 -9.89 -3.56 -3.84
N PHE A 343 -9.15 -3.18 -4.90
CA PHE A 343 -8.21 -4.05 -5.58
C PHE A 343 -6.89 -4.12 -4.79
N GLY A 344 -6.41 -5.32 -4.54
CA GLY A 344 -5.09 -5.58 -3.98
C GLY A 344 -4.57 -6.93 -4.45
N THR A 345 -3.26 -7.11 -4.51
CA THR A 345 -2.68 -8.32 -5.10
C THR A 345 -2.25 -9.35 -4.06
N ASP A 346 -1.81 -8.92 -2.90
CA ASP A 346 -1.25 -9.77 -1.84
C ASP A 346 -0.17 -10.74 -2.35
N ILE A 347 0.70 -10.26 -3.25
CA ILE A 347 1.82 -11.04 -3.76
C ILE A 347 2.89 -11.13 -2.67
N LEU A 348 3.21 -12.36 -2.27
CA LEU A 348 4.16 -12.67 -1.21
C LEU A 348 5.21 -13.67 -1.67
N PHE A 349 6.45 -13.52 -1.18
CA PHE A 349 7.54 -14.47 -1.24
C PHE A 349 7.94 -14.94 -2.65
N ASP A 350 7.60 -14.13 -3.68
CA ASP A 350 7.87 -14.44 -5.08
C ASP A 350 8.05 -13.17 -5.93
N GLY A 351 9.28 -12.72 -6.06
CA GLY A 351 9.62 -11.55 -6.88
C GLY A 351 9.36 -11.74 -8.39
N ALA A 352 9.39 -12.97 -8.89
CA ALA A 352 9.08 -13.25 -10.29
C ALA A 352 7.59 -13.05 -10.58
N ARG A 353 6.73 -13.46 -9.65
CA ARG A 353 5.28 -13.20 -9.74
C ARG A 353 4.97 -11.72 -9.57
N ALA A 354 5.70 -11.02 -8.71
CA ALA A 354 5.55 -9.58 -8.56
C ALA A 354 5.81 -8.81 -9.86
N ALA A 355 6.69 -9.30 -10.72
CA ALA A 355 6.90 -8.72 -12.06
C ALA A 355 5.63 -8.74 -12.92
N ARG A 356 4.65 -9.59 -12.61
CA ARG A 356 3.35 -9.73 -13.26
C ARG A 356 2.19 -9.09 -12.47
N GLN A 357 2.46 -8.17 -11.57
CA GLN A 357 1.46 -7.50 -10.71
C GLN A 357 0.27 -6.95 -11.53
N GLY A 358 0.52 -6.32 -12.68
CA GLY A 358 -0.52 -5.81 -13.58
C GLY A 358 -1.43 -6.90 -14.19
N ALA A 359 -0.96 -8.15 -14.29
CA ALA A 359 -1.78 -9.24 -14.84
C ALA A 359 -2.98 -9.59 -13.94
N GLN A 360 -2.91 -9.30 -12.64
CA GLN A 360 -4.06 -9.49 -11.76
C GLN A 360 -5.23 -8.53 -12.07
N LEU A 361 -4.96 -7.38 -12.67
CA LEU A 361 -6.02 -6.50 -13.18
C LEU A 361 -6.80 -7.18 -14.30
N GLN A 362 -6.10 -7.91 -15.19
CA GLN A 362 -6.77 -8.70 -16.23
C GLN A 362 -7.60 -9.83 -15.62
N THR A 363 -7.13 -10.51 -14.58
CA THR A 363 -7.89 -11.54 -13.87
C THR A 363 -9.22 -11.00 -13.33
N MET A 364 -9.27 -9.74 -12.90
CA MET A 364 -10.48 -9.09 -12.40
C MET A 364 -11.59 -8.96 -13.46
N THR A 365 -11.26 -9.03 -14.76
CA THR A 365 -12.28 -8.98 -15.83
C THR A 365 -13.21 -10.19 -15.85
N ARG A 366 -12.92 -11.20 -15.05
CA ARG A 366 -13.84 -12.32 -14.78
C ARG A 366 -15.15 -11.84 -14.12
N TRP A 367 -15.10 -10.75 -13.35
CA TRP A 367 -16.26 -10.26 -12.57
C TRP A 367 -16.66 -8.82 -12.92
N TYR A 368 -15.75 -8.02 -13.46
CA TYR A 368 -15.92 -6.59 -13.71
C TYR A 368 -15.50 -6.23 -15.14
N THR A 369 -16.06 -5.16 -15.68
CA THR A 369 -15.57 -4.59 -16.94
C THR A 369 -14.18 -3.99 -16.75
N PRO A 370 -13.38 -3.85 -17.81
CA PRO A 370 -12.07 -3.18 -17.72
C PRO A 370 -12.13 -1.79 -17.08
N ALA A 371 -13.13 -0.98 -17.39
CA ALA A 371 -13.33 0.35 -16.81
C ALA A 371 -13.62 0.28 -15.29
N GLU A 372 -14.46 -0.67 -14.84
CA GLU A 372 -14.70 -0.90 -13.40
C GLU A 372 -13.43 -1.33 -12.67
N VAL A 373 -12.60 -2.17 -13.29
CA VAL A 373 -11.31 -2.60 -12.70
C VAL A 373 -10.35 -1.42 -12.59
N LEU A 374 -10.26 -0.58 -13.63
CA LEU A 374 -9.43 0.64 -13.58
C LEU A 374 -9.89 1.58 -12.48
N LYS A 375 -11.19 1.84 -12.39
CA LYS A 375 -11.77 2.66 -11.32
C LYS A 375 -11.42 2.10 -9.94
N MET A 376 -11.54 0.78 -9.76
CA MET A 376 -11.21 0.08 -8.51
C MET A 376 -9.72 0.24 -8.16
N ALA A 377 -8.81 0.06 -9.14
CA ALA A 377 -7.36 0.17 -8.93
C ALA A 377 -6.84 1.61 -8.90
N THR A 378 -7.71 2.62 -9.02
CA THR A 378 -7.37 4.05 -8.98
C THR A 378 -8.26 4.79 -7.98
N ALA A 379 -9.40 5.31 -8.41
CA ALA A 379 -10.28 6.17 -7.60
C ALA A 379 -10.84 5.48 -6.34
N ASP A 380 -11.31 4.22 -6.45
CA ASP A 380 -11.88 3.51 -5.31
C ASP A 380 -10.79 3.15 -4.28
N ASN A 381 -9.62 2.68 -4.75
CA ASN A 381 -8.48 2.44 -3.86
C ASN A 381 -8.00 3.73 -3.19
N ALA A 382 -7.98 4.87 -3.91
CA ALA A 382 -7.65 6.16 -3.30
C ALA A 382 -8.66 6.56 -2.21
N ALA A 383 -9.95 6.29 -2.42
CA ALA A 383 -11.00 6.51 -1.41
C ALA A 383 -10.80 5.61 -0.17
N LEU A 384 -10.35 4.37 -0.35
CA LEU A 384 -9.96 3.51 0.78
C LEU A 384 -8.74 4.08 1.52
N LEU A 385 -7.69 4.50 0.82
CA LEU A 385 -6.50 5.12 1.43
C LEU A 385 -6.85 6.38 2.22
N ALA A 386 -7.85 7.14 1.77
CA ALA A 386 -8.34 8.35 2.44
C ALA A 386 -8.97 8.07 3.82
N LEU A 387 -9.32 6.82 4.16
CA LEU A 387 -9.75 6.43 5.51
C LEU A 387 -8.66 6.69 6.57
N SER A 388 -7.40 6.85 6.17
CA SER A 388 -6.31 7.27 7.07
C SER A 388 -6.50 8.68 7.64
N ASP A 389 -7.41 9.48 7.08
CA ASP A 389 -7.83 10.80 7.56
C ASP A 389 -6.64 11.65 8.05
N ARG A 390 -6.56 11.95 9.34
CA ARG A 390 -5.47 12.74 9.93
C ARG A 390 -4.09 12.07 9.88
N ARG A 391 -4.03 10.77 9.61
CA ARG A 391 -2.77 10.01 9.42
C ARG A 391 -2.47 9.74 7.95
N ASN A 392 -3.20 10.38 7.01
CA ASN A 392 -2.88 10.31 5.59
C ASN A 392 -1.51 10.96 5.34
N PRO A 393 -0.50 10.19 4.89
CA PRO A 393 0.86 10.72 4.71
C PRO A 393 1.01 11.60 3.46
N TYR A 394 0.02 11.58 2.56
CA TYR A 394 0.05 12.33 1.29
C TYR A 394 -1.28 13.06 1.07
N PRO A 395 -1.44 14.23 1.70
CA PRO A 395 -2.69 14.99 1.61
C PRO A 395 -2.92 15.51 0.19
N GLY A 396 -4.11 15.27 -0.32
CA GLY A 396 -4.54 15.66 -1.67
C GLY A 396 -5.42 14.60 -2.31
N LYS A 397 -6.03 14.94 -3.44
CA LYS A 397 -6.79 13.99 -4.24
C LYS A 397 -5.84 13.08 -4.99
N LEU A 398 -6.11 11.78 -4.97
CA LEU A 398 -5.33 10.73 -5.60
C LEU A 398 -6.24 9.83 -6.42
N GLY A 399 -5.69 9.10 -7.40
CA GLY A 399 -6.44 8.12 -8.20
C GLY A 399 -7.43 8.71 -9.19
N VAL A 400 -7.33 10.02 -9.47
CA VAL A 400 -8.15 10.75 -10.42
C VAL A 400 -7.31 11.71 -11.26
N VAL A 401 -7.76 12.02 -12.48
CA VAL A 401 -7.19 13.08 -13.31
C VAL A 401 -8.15 14.25 -13.28
N GLU A 402 -7.97 15.15 -12.31
CA GLU A 402 -8.74 16.37 -12.17
C GLU A 402 -7.86 17.52 -11.68
N VAL A 403 -8.29 18.76 -11.92
CA VAL A 403 -7.55 19.95 -11.48
C VAL A 403 -7.38 19.96 -9.96
N GLY A 404 -6.15 20.15 -9.49
CA GLY A 404 -5.76 20.12 -8.08
C GLY A 404 -5.40 18.73 -7.54
N ALA A 405 -5.62 17.64 -8.27
CA ALA A 405 -5.20 16.30 -7.88
C ALA A 405 -3.67 16.14 -7.91
N LEU A 406 -3.16 15.19 -7.16
CA LEU A 406 -1.75 14.81 -7.20
C LEU A 406 -1.41 14.25 -8.59
N ALA A 407 -0.29 14.69 -9.14
CA ALA A 407 0.15 14.30 -10.48
C ALA A 407 0.90 12.94 -10.43
N ASP A 408 0.16 11.89 -10.14
CA ASP A 408 0.57 10.50 -10.29
C ASP A 408 -0.16 9.96 -11.52
N LEU A 409 0.54 9.87 -12.66
CA LEU A 409 -0.07 9.68 -13.98
C LEU A 409 0.66 8.62 -14.80
N LEU A 410 -0.10 7.91 -15.62
CA LEU A 410 0.40 6.95 -16.62
C LEU A 410 -0.08 7.35 -18.01
N LEU A 411 0.83 7.37 -18.99
CA LEU A 411 0.46 7.44 -20.40
C LEU A 411 0.54 6.01 -20.98
N VAL A 412 -0.61 5.48 -21.37
CA VAL A 412 -0.77 4.11 -21.87
C VAL A 412 -0.88 4.11 -23.40
N ASP A 413 -0.15 3.22 -24.05
CA ASP A 413 -0.22 3.02 -25.51
C ASP A 413 -1.47 2.21 -25.89
N GLY A 414 -2.61 2.89 -25.99
CA GLY A 414 -3.90 2.29 -26.27
C GLY A 414 -4.99 2.74 -25.31
N ASP A 415 -6.05 1.92 -25.22
CA ASP A 415 -7.25 2.16 -24.42
C ASP A 415 -7.44 1.07 -23.37
N PRO A 416 -6.95 1.27 -22.13
CA PRO A 416 -7.09 0.27 -21.06
C PRO A 416 -8.53 0.11 -20.54
N THR A 417 -9.46 1.02 -20.89
CA THR A 417 -10.89 0.85 -20.57
C THR A 417 -11.56 -0.17 -21.48
N ALA A 418 -10.98 -0.42 -22.65
CA ALA A 418 -11.42 -1.44 -23.59
C ALA A 418 -10.58 -2.73 -23.44
N ASP A 419 -9.28 -2.59 -23.24
CA ASP A 419 -8.33 -3.71 -23.10
C ASP A 419 -7.38 -3.49 -21.93
N ILE A 420 -7.75 -4.00 -20.76
CA ILE A 420 -6.94 -3.89 -19.54
C ILE A 420 -5.65 -4.73 -19.59
N SER A 421 -5.53 -5.67 -20.53
CA SER A 421 -4.31 -6.48 -20.70
C SER A 421 -3.08 -5.65 -21.06
N LEU A 422 -3.29 -4.42 -21.57
CA LEU A 422 -2.22 -3.43 -21.79
C LEU A 422 -1.40 -3.18 -20.51
N LEU A 423 -2.03 -3.24 -19.34
CA LEU A 423 -1.36 -3.04 -18.05
C LEU A 423 -0.59 -4.28 -17.57
N SER A 424 -0.73 -5.42 -18.23
CA SER A 424 0.03 -6.64 -17.94
C SER A 424 1.46 -6.61 -18.50
N ASP A 425 1.73 -5.74 -19.47
CA ASP A 425 3.08 -5.50 -20.03
C ASP A 425 3.47 -4.02 -19.87
N PRO A 426 3.84 -3.58 -18.66
CA PRO A 426 4.18 -2.19 -18.40
C PRO A 426 5.45 -1.74 -19.11
N ALA A 427 6.36 -2.65 -19.43
CA ALA A 427 7.58 -2.33 -20.17
C ALA A 427 7.27 -1.78 -21.55
N LYS A 428 6.32 -2.40 -22.23
CA LYS A 428 5.88 -2.04 -23.59
C LYS A 428 4.85 -0.92 -23.58
N ASN A 429 3.80 -1.02 -22.76
CA ASN A 429 2.58 -0.25 -22.94
C ASN A 429 2.48 0.99 -22.05
N LEU A 430 3.24 1.07 -20.93
CA LEU A 430 3.32 2.31 -20.14
C LEU A 430 4.44 3.19 -20.68
N LEU A 431 4.10 4.14 -21.53
CA LEU A 431 5.07 5.00 -22.21
C LEU A 431 5.64 6.08 -21.29
N VAL A 432 4.81 6.65 -20.42
CA VAL A 432 5.22 7.59 -19.39
C VAL A 432 4.68 7.12 -18.04
N ILE A 433 5.55 7.15 -17.03
CA ILE A 433 5.19 6.95 -15.63
C ILE A 433 5.62 8.20 -14.86
N MET A 434 4.64 8.88 -14.30
CA MET A 434 4.84 10.07 -13.47
C MET A 434 4.34 9.80 -12.06
N LYS A 435 5.11 10.18 -11.06
CA LYS A 435 4.70 10.22 -9.65
C LYS A 435 5.14 11.56 -9.06
N ASP A 436 4.24 12.21 -8.31
CA ASP A 436 4.50 13.49 -7.67
C ASP A 436 4.99 14.58 -8.66
N GLY A 437 4.43 14.56 -9.89
CA GLY A 437 4.80 15.47 -10.97
C GLY A 437 6.15 15.18 -11.63
N ARG A 438 6.91 14.18 -11.16
CA ARG A 438 8.21 13.77 -11.70
C ARG A 438 8.07 12.55 -12.61
N ILE A 439 8.72 12.59 -13.75
CA ILE A 439 8.75 11.51 -14.73
C ILE A 439 9.83 10.51 -14.33
N PHE A 440 9.45 9.24 -14.10
CA PHE A 440 10.33 8.12 -13.79
C PHE A 440 10.57 7.20 -14.98
N LYS A 441 9.67 7.19 -15.95
CA LYS A 441 9.82 6.53 -17.25
C LYS A 441 9.28 7.46 -18.34
N ASN A 442 10.04 7.59 -19.43
CA ASN A 442 9.56 8.16 -20.69
C ASN A 442 10.23 7.39 -21.83
N SER A 443 9.46 6.61 -22.57
CA SER A 443 9.90 5.82 -23.71
C SER A 443 9.39 6.37 -25.05
N LEU A 444 8.80 7.58 -25.04
CA LEU A 444 8.51 8.31 -26.28
C LEU A 444 9.83 8.82 -26.90
N LYS A 445 9.95 8.66 -28.20
CA LYS A 445 11.10 9.13 -28.98
C LYS A 445 10.89 10.57 -29.42
#